data_2570482354340099324949e3ec797c3b
#
_entry.id   2570482354340099324949e3ec797c3b
#
_cell.length_a   1.000
_cell.length_b   1.000
_cell.length_c   1.000
_cell.angle_alpha   90.00
_cell.angle_beta   90.00
_cell.angle_gamma   90.00
#
_symmetry.space_group_name_H-M   'P 1'
#
loop_
_entity.id
_entity.type
_entity.pdbx_description
1 polymer ?
#
loop_
_entity_poly.entity_id
_entity_poly.type
_entity_poly.pdbx_seq_one_letter_code
_entity_poly.pdbx_strand_id
1 'polypeptide(L)'
;GVSGSLNDRFSYGLGGGRDSGGGVSSYLNASYSGDRAYLNGALNHSQSGGTSGSVSVSGSVLAVPAAKDIMFSRTTGDTVAVVNVKDTPGVKVTSGDGQTDSDGNLVVPLNSYDWNTVTIDAGTLPLSTELTNTSQKVVPTDKAVVWMPFDALKVKRYLLQVKQRDGEFVPGGTWARNSKNTPLGFVANNGVLMINTVDAPGDITLGPCRIPAAKLQDTEKLQEITCE
;
A
#
# COMPACT_ATOMS: atom_id res chain seq x y z
N GLY A 1 31.64 7.64 18.15
CA GLY A 1 31.00 7.20 16.92
C GLY A 1 29.77 8.05 16.62
N VAL A 2 29.32 7.99 15.38
CA VAL A 2 28.09 8.64 14.89
C VAL A 2 27.28 7.58 14.19
N SER A 3 25.97 7.56 14.45
CA SER A 3 25.02 6.68 13.77
C SER A 3 23.73 7.43 13.45
N GLY A 4 23.04 7.03 12.42
CA GLY A 4 21.81 7.65 11.99
C GLY A 4 21.06 6.80 10.97
N SER A 5 19.86 7.26 10.61
CA SER A 5 19.08 6.75 9.49
C SER A 5 18.76 7.90 8.53
N LEU A 6 18.86 7.64 7.22
CA LEU A 6 18.46 8.59 6.20
C LEU A 6 16.97 8.50 5.89
N ASN A 7 16.40 7.33 6.12
CA ASN A 7 14.97 7.04 6.02
C ASN A 7 14.66 5.74 6.77
N ASP A 8 13.42 5.28 6.75
CA ASP A 8 12.99 4.04 7.43
C ASP A 8 13.68 2.77 6.90
N ARG A 9 14.39 2.86 5.77
CA ARG A 9 15.01 1.71 5.09
C ARG A 9 16.53 1.68 5.16
N PHE A 10 17.19 2.83 5.39
CA PHE A 10 18.64 2.93 5.38
C PHE A 10 19.16 3.46 6.70
N SER A 11 20.04 2.69 7.33
CA SER A 11 20.77 3.11 8.52
C SER A 11 22.28 2.93 8.35
N TYR A 12 23.03 3.74 9.07
CA TYR A 12 24.47 3.71 9.06
C TYR A 12 25.06 3.99 10.44
N GLY A 13 26.27 3.52 10.64
CA GLY A 13 27.07 3.83 11.79
C GLY A 13 28.55 3.92 11.42
N LEU A 14 29.21 4.90 11.94
CA LEU A 14 30.65 5.06 11.81
C LEU A 14 31.26 5.44 13.15
N GLY A 15 32.45 4.98 13.38
CA GLY A 15 33.15 5.31 14.60
C GLY A 15 34.60 4.96 14.53
N GLY A 16 35.34 5.43 15.54
CA GLY A 16 36.72 5.13 15.67
C GLY A 16 37.18 5.33 17.11
N GLY A 17 38.28 4.75 17.45
CA GLY A 17 38.86 4.81 18.78
C GLY A 17 40.37 4.57 18.76
N ARG A 18 41.00 4.74 19.93
CA ARG A 18 42.34 4.32 20.18
C ARG A 18 42.35 3.23 21.23
N ASP A 19 43.12 2.21 21.01
CA ASP A 19 43.35 1.16 22.02
C ASP A 19 44.37 1.66 23.08
N SER A 20 44.54 0.87 24.14
CA SER A 20 45.49 1.18 25.23
C SER A 20 46.95 1.17 24.80
N GLY A 21 47.26 0.59 23.65
CA GLY A 21 48.59 0.57 23.01
C GLY A 21 48.82 1.73 22.03
N GLY A 22 47.85 2.66 21.88
CA GLY A 22 47.92 3.81 20.99
C GLY A 22 47.49 3.54 19.55
N GLY A 23 47.09 2.30 19.24
CA GLY A 23 46.57 1.90 17.92
C GLY A 23 45.25 2.56 17.60
N VAL A 24 45.07 2.98 16.34
CA VAL A 24 43.80 3.57 15.87
C VAL A 24 42.95 2.50 15.22
N SER A 25 41.67 2.48 15.55
CA SER A 25 40.67 1.66 14.89
C SER A 25 39.51 2.51 14.40
N SER A 26 38.89 2.13 13.28
CA SER A 26 37.68 2.73 12.76
C SER A 26 36.76 1.67 12.17
N TYR A 27 35.47 1.95 12.20
CA TYR A 27 34.44 1.09 11.59
C TYR A 27 33.43 1.92 10.85
N LEU A 28 32.91 1.33 9.81
CA LEU A 28 31.72 1.79 9.07
C LEU A 28 30.80 0.60 8.90
N ASN A 29 29.54 0.78 9.24
CA ASN A 29 28.49 -0.18 8.92
C ASN A 29 27.32 0.54 8.24
N ALA A 30 26.68 -0.14 7.34
CA ALA A 30 25.46 0.32 6.66
C ALA A 30 24.51 -0.83 6.47
N SER A 31 23.22 -0.56 6.63
CA SER A 31 22.16 -1.54 6.37
C SER A 31 21.05 -0.93 5.54
N TYR A 32 20.50 -1.73 4.67
CA TYR A 32 19.37 -1.35 3.82
C TYR A 32 18.29 -2.44 3.85
N SER A 33 17.08 -2.03 4.26
CA SER A 33 15.87 -2.86 4.29
C SER A 33 15.07 -2.66 3.00
N GLY A 34 15.43 -3.39 1.93
CA GLY A 34 14.68 -3.40 0.69
C GLY A 34 13.38 -4.22 0.80
N ASP A 35 12.50 -4.11 -0.18
CA ASP A 35 11.24 -4.89 -0.21
C ASP A 35 11.50 -6.38 -0.45
N ARG A 36 12.59 -6.72 -1.14
CA ARG A 36 12.93 -8.09 -1.57
C ARG A 36 14.08 -8.74 -0.83
N ALA A 37 14.92 -7.93 -0.18
CA ALA A 37 16.11 -8.41 0.54
C ALA A 37 16.55 -7.39 1.57
N TYR A 38 17.26 -7.89 2.58
CA TYR A 38 17.99 -7.11 3.56
C TYR A 38 19.47 -7.15 3.24
N LEU A 39 20.11 -5.97 3.15
CA LEU A 39 21.51 -5.82 2.83
C LEU A 39 22.26 -5.24 4.02
N ASN A 40 23.39 -5.84 4.37
CA ASN A 40 24.32 -5.30 5.35
C ASN A 40 25.72 -5.19 4.76
N GLY A 41 26.38 -4.06 5.04
CA GLY A 41 27.80 -3.87 4.75
C GLY A 41 28.54 -3.42 6.00
N ALA A 42 29.70 -3.96 6.23
CA ALA A 42 30.61 -3.51 7.29
C ALA A 42 32.03 -3.38 6.76
N LEU A 43 32.73 -2.34 7.18
CA LEU A 43 34.12 -2.11 6.93
C LEU A 43 34.79 -1.76 8.26
N ASN A 44 35.86 -2.46 8.57
CA ASN A 44 36.65 -2.25 9.79
C ASN A 44 38.09 -2.02 9.39
N HIS A 45 38.71 -1.05 10.00
CA HIS A 45 40.15 -0.79 9.88
C HIS A 45 40.78 -0.73 11.25
N SER A 46 41.94 -1.37 11.38
CA SER A 46 42.76 -1.34 12.59
C SER A 46 44.19 -1.19 12.18
N GLN A 47 44.91 -0.33 12.85
CA GLN A 47 46.35 -0.08 12.57
C GLN A 47 47.22 -1.33 12.76
N SER A 48 46.81 -2.24 13.66
CA SER A 48 47.52 -3.50 13.91
C SER A 48 46.97 -4.69 13.10
N GLY A 49 45.71 -4.67 12.70
CA GLY A 49 45.01 -5.78 12.04
C GLY A 49 44.66 -5.54 10.56
N GLY A 50 44.97 -4.35 10.03
CA GLY A 50 44.65 -4.01 8.65
C GLY A 50 43.17 -3.66 8.43
N THR A 51 42.70 -3.82 7.20
CA THR A 51 41.33 -3.51 6.80
C THR A 51 40.57 -4.80 6.46
N SER A 52 39.39 -4.94 6.99
CA SER A 52 38.44 -6.01 6.68
C SER A 52 37.09 -5.46 6.31
N GLY A 53 36.42 -6.11 5.37
CA GLY A 53 35.08 -5.73 4.96
C GLY A 53 34.21 -6.97 4.77
N SER A 54 32.91 -6.80 4.98
CA SER A 54 31.89 -7.82 4.73
C SER A 54 30.67 -7.21 4.09
N VAL A 55 30.03 -7.98 3.22
CA VAL A 55 28.70 -7.68 2.68
C VAL A 55 27.86 -8.92 2.83
N SER A 56 26.65 -8.75 3.38
CA SER A 56 25.69 -9.84 3.50
C SER A 56 24.36 -9.43 2.89
N VAL A 57 23.71 -10.41 2.29
CA VAL A 57 22.37 -10.31 1.72
C VAL A 57 21.52 -11.39 2.38
N SER A 58 20.37 -11.05 2.91
CA SER A 58 19.44 -12.02 3.46
C SER A 58 18.03 -11.78 2.91
N GLY A 59 17.30 -12.88 2.74
CA GLY A 59 15.95 -12.88 2.19
C GLY A 59 15.53 -14.31 1.86
N SER A 60 14.34 -14.46 1.30
CA SER A 60 13.77 -15.71 0.85
C SER A 60 13.34 -15.67 -0.61
N VAL A 61 13.33 -16.84 -1.23
CA VAL A 61 12.80 -17.06 -2.58
C VAL A 61 11.64 -18.03 -2.45
N LEU A 62 10.48 -17.62 -2.92
CA LEU A 62 9.26 -18.42 -2.86
C LEU A 62 8.75 -18.70 -4.27
N ALA A 63 8.49 -19.98 -4.55
CA ALA A 63 7.73 -20.37 -5.72
C ALA A 63 6.25 -20.43 -5.33
N VAL A 64 5.42 -19.60 -5.94
CA VAL A 64 3.99 -19.47 -5.65
C VAL A 64 3.17 -19.92 -6.86
N PRO A 65 2.78 -21.21 -6.94
CA PRO A 65 2.04 -21.72 -8.10
C PRO A 65 0.72 -20.99 -8.36
N ALA A 66 0.05 -20.51 -7.31
CA ALA A 66 -1.19 -19.75 -7.42
C ALA A 66 -1.00 -18.39 -8.12
N ALA A 67 0.15 -17.74 -7.90
CA ALA A 67 0.54 -16.51 -8.59
C ALA A 67 1.23 -16.78 -9.93
N LYS A 68 1.63 -18.04 -10.21
CA LYS A 68 2.45 -18.45 -11.35
C LYS A 68 3.79 -17.70 -11.43
N ASP A 69 4.35 -17.37 -10.27
CA ASP A 69 5.52 -16.52 -10.17
C ASP A 69 6.52 -17.01 -9.10
N ILE A 70 7.76 -16.52 -9.21
CA ILE A 70 8.82 -16.67 -8.22
C ILE A 70 9.02 -15.32 -7.55
N MET A 71 8.78 -15.29 -6.24
CA MET A 71 8.84 -14.07 -5.45
C MET A 71 10.10 -14.01 -4.62
N PHE A 72 10.67 -12.83 -4.51
CA PHE A 72 11.77 -12.53 -3.59
C PHE A 72 11.22 -11.70 -2.43
N SER A 73 11.51 -12.10 -1.21
CA SER A 73 11.07 -11.40 -0.01
C SER A 73 12.22 -11.24 0.99
N ARG A 74 12.21 -10.17 1.75
CA ARG A 74 13.09 -10.01 2.90
C ARG A 74 12.66 -10.83 4.12
N THR A 75 11.43 -11.34 4.12
CA THR A 75 10.90 -12.19 5.19
C THR A 75 11.61 -13.54 5.16
N THR A 76 12.17 -13.94 6.29
CA THR A 76 13.01 -15.17 6.43
C THR A 76 12.30 -16.28 7.20
N GLY A 77 10.98 -16.26 7.31
CA GLY A 77 10.20 -17.33 7.96
C GLY A 77 9.98 -18.54 7.06
N ASP A 78 9.91 -19.73 7.65
CA ASP A 78 9.63 -20.99 6.93
C ASP A 78 8.13 -21.14 6.62
N THR A 79 7.25 -20.55 7.44
CA THR A 79 5.79 -20.56 7.27
C THR A 79 5.33 -19.14 6.97
N VAL A 80 4.74 -18.95 5.80
CA VAL A 80 4.41 -17.59 5.30
C VAL A 80 3.06 -17.56 4.60
N ALA A 81 2.43 -16.38 4.60
CA ALA A 81 1.36 -16.02 3.67
C ALA A 81 1.91 -15.19 2.52
N VAL A 82 1.40 -15.43 1.33
CA VAL A 82 1.51 -14.51 0.21
C VAL A 82 0.17 -13.79 0.10
N VAL A 83 0.15 -12.58 0.62
CA VAL A 83 -0.99 -11.67 0.51
C VAL A 83 -1.00 -11.08 -0.88
N ASN A 84 -2.15 -11.10 -1.54
CA ASN A 84 -2.32 -10.49 -2.86
C ASN A 84 -3.48 -9.51 -2.83
N VAL A 85 -3.19 -8.24 -3.11
CA VAL A 85 -4.18 -7.19 -3.40
C VAL A 85 -3.99 -6.81 -4.85
N LYS A 86 -4.75 -7.47 -5.73
CA LYS A 86 -4.54 -7.45 -7.19
C LYS A 86 -4.29 -6.05 -7.74
N ASP A 87 -3.20 -5.91 -8.51
CA ASP A 87 -2.79 -4.69 -9.20
C ASP A 87 -2.76 -3.44 -8.29
N THR A 88 -2.45 -3.63 -7.00
CA THR A 88 -2.44 -2.54 -6.03
C THR A 88 -1.13 -2.53 -5.24
N PRO A 89 -0.12 -1.79 -5.69
CA PRO A 89 1.15 -1.64 -5.00
C PRO A 89 1.05 -0.71 -3.78
N GLY A 90 1.98 -0.84 -2.84
CA GLY A 90 2.13 0.06 -1.70
C GLY A 90 1.19 -0.20 -0.53
N VAL A 91 0.41 -1.28 -0.58
CA VAL A 91 -0.52 -1.66 0.50
C VAL A 91 0.23 -2.37 1.62
N LYS A 92 0.00 -1.94 2.84
CA LYS A 92 0.60 -2.54 4.05
C LYS A 92 -0.36 -3.53 4.72
N VAL A 93 0.24 -4.45 5.46
CA VAL A 93 -0.45 -5.44 6.28
C VAL A 93 -0.05 -5.22 7.73
N THR A 94 -1.00 -5.27 8.65
CA THR A 94 -0.75 -4.96 10.08
C THR A 94 0.20 -5.95 10.77
N SER A 95 0.27 -7.19 10.29
CA SER A 95 1.12 -8.26 10.85
C SER A 95 2.40 -8.51 10.07
N GLY A 96 2.70 -7.67 9.06
CA GLY A 96 3.85 -7.84 8.17
C GLY A 96 4.69 -6.61 8.04
N ASP A 97 5.93 -6.84 7.64
CA ASP A 97 6.89 -5.80 7.33
C ASP A 97 6.92 -5.58 5.81
N GLY A 98 6.82 -4.32 5.38
CA GLY A 98 6.85 -3.94 3.99
C GLY A 98 5.49 -3.57 3.41
N GLN A 99 5.43 -3.57 2.10
CA GLN A 99 4.24 -3.21 1.33
C GLN A 99 4.15 -4.06 0.08
N THR A 100 2.97 -4.16 -0.50
CA THR A 100 2.75 -4.91 -1.75
C THR A 100 3.61 -4.35 -2.89
N ASP A 101 4.13 -5.25 -3.71
CA ASP A 101 4.89 -4.95 -4.92
C ASP A 101 4.00 -4.46 -6.09
N SER A 102 4.59 -4.34 -7.29
CA SER A 102 3.88 -3.92 -8.51
C SER A 102 2.69 -4.79 -8.89
N ASP A 103 2.74 -6.07 -8.53
CA ASP A 103 1.69 -7.06 -8.84
C ASP A 103 0.69 -7.22 -7.68
N GLY A 104 0.88 -6.43 -6.63
CA GLY A 104 0.05 -6.43 -5.43
C GLY A 104 0.37 -7.54 -4.44
N ASN A 105 1.57 -8.13 -4.47
CA ASN A 105 1.97 -9.22 -3.61
C ASN A 105 2.83 -8.74 -2.43
N LEU A 106 2.63 -9.35 -1.26
CA LEU A 106 3.45 -9.17 -0.06
C LEU A 106 3.58 -10.49 0.68
N VAL A 107 4.81 -10.85 1.06
CA VAL A 107 5.06 -12.03 1.90
C VAL A 107 5.03 -11.64 3.38
N VAL A 108 4.22 -12.34 4.16
CA VAL A 108 3.98 -12.08 5.58
C VAL A 108 4.31 -13.35 6.37
N PRO A 109 5.09 -13.28 7.47
CA PRO A 109 5.37 -14.43 8.31
C PRO A 109 4.11 -14.90 9.04
N LEU A 110 3.97 -16.21 9.20
CA LEU A 110 2.89 -16.85 9.95
C LEU A 110 3.46 -17.76 11.03
N ASN A 111 2.69 -17.96 12.10
CA ASN A 111 2.95 -18.97 13.12
C ASN A 111 2.29 -20.29 12.69
N SER A 112 3.08 -21.37 12.56
CA SER A 112 2.56 -22.70 12.25
C SER A 112 1.72 -23.25 13.39
N TYR A 113 0.66 -24.00 13.04
CA TYR A 113 -0.29 -24.63 13.97
C TYR A 113 -1.03 -23.69 14.92
N ASP A 114 -1.07 -22.39 14.60
CA ASP A 114 -1.76 -21.38 15.39
C ASP A 114 -2.67 -20.51 14.50
N TRP A 115 -3.61 -19.81 15.15
CA TRP A 115 -4.46 -18.84 14.48
C TRP A 115 -3.66 -17.60 14.10
N ASN A 116 -3.60 -17.32 12.82
CA ASN A 116 -3.03 -16.09 12.28
C ASN A 116 -4.15 -15.24 11.70
N THR A 117 -4.17 -13.96 12.02
CA THR A 117 -5.07 -12.99 11.41
C THR A 117 -4.24 -12.03 10.57
N VAL A 118 -4.48 -12.03 9.27
CA VAL A 118 -3.83 -11.12 8.32
C VAL A 118 -4.82 -10.02 7.97
N THR A 119 -4.48 -8.79 8.28
CA THR A 119 -5.35 -7.62 8.09
C THR A 119 -4.64 -6.58 7.23
N ILE A 120 -5.31 -6.14 6.17
CA ILE A 120 -4.86 -5.04 5.32
C ILE A 120 -5.02 -3.72 6.07
N ASP A 121 -3.99 -2.89 6.04
CA ASP A 121 -4.08 -1.52 6.51
C ASP A 121 -4.82 -0.67 5.46
N ALA A 122 -6.11 -0.47 5.70
CA ALA A 122 -6.99 0.26 4.80
C ALA A 122 -6.53 1.72 4.56
N GLY A 123 -5.77 2.30 5.49
CA GLY A 123 -5.19 3.64 5.33
C GLY A 123 -4.11 3.73 4.26
N THR A 124 -3.58 2.59 3.81
CA THR A 124 -2.57 2.52 2.75
C THR A 124 -3.14 2.19 1.37
N LEU A 125 -4.43 1.89 1.29
CA LEU A 125 -5.10 1.65 0.00
C LEU A 125 -5.20 2.96 -0.81
N PRO A 126 -4.97 2.90 -2.12
CA PRO A 126 -5.35 4.01 -3.00
C PRO A 126 -6.83 4.33 -2.83
N LEU A 127 -7.18 5.62 -2.85
CA LEU A 127 -8.57 6.07 -2.71
C LEU A 127 -9.51 5.47 -3.78
N SER A 128 -8.97 5.12 -4.93
CA SER A 128 -9.69 4.44 -6.02
C SER A 128 -9.82 2.92 -5.83
N THR A 129 -9.48 2.37 -4.67
CA THR A 129 -9.54 0.93 -4.42
C THR A 129 -10.35 0.65 -3.15
N GLU A 130 -11.33 -0.22 -3.27
CA GLU A 130 -12.12 -0.72 -2.14
C GLU A 130 -11.92 -2.24 -2.01
N LEU A 131 -11.85 -2.74 -0.78
CA LEU A 131 -11.78 -4.17 -0.50
C LEU A 131 -13.13 -4.68 -0.01
N THR A 132 -13.54 -5.85 -0.50
CA THR A 132 -14.74 -6.53 0.00
C THR A 132 -14.52 -7.12 1.40
N ASN A 133 -13.26 -7.46 1.71
CA ASN A 133 -12.83 -7.96 3.02
C ASN A 133 -11.42 -7.47 3.30
N THR A 134 -11.20 -6.91 4.47
CA THR A 134 -9.90 -6.39 4.90
C THR A 134 -9.12 -7.35 5.79
N SER A 135 -9.70 -8.46 6.23
CA SER A 135 -9.08 -9.40 7.16
C SER A 135 -9.40 -10.84 6.82
N GLN A 136 -8.40 -11.70 6.88
CA GLN A 136 -8.54 -13.16 6.72
C GLN A 136 -7.82 -13.88 7.87
N LYS A 137 -8.33 -15.06 8.24
CA LYS A 137 -7.76 -15.93 9.27
C LYS A 137 -7.33 -17.26 8.67
N VAL A 138 -6.19 -17.76 9.15
CA VAL A 138 -5.63 -19.05 8.72
C VAL A 138 -4.89 -19.75 9.86
N VAL A 139 -4.89 -21.08 9.81
CA VAL A 139 -4.04 -21.95 10.64
C VAL A 139 -3.16 -22.77 9.69
N PRO A 140 -1.92 -22.35 9.43
CA PRO A 140 -1.03 -23.06 8.53
C PRO A 140 -0.36 -24.26 9.21
N THR A 141 0.06 -25.23 8.43
CA THR A 141 1.03 -26.25 8.86
C THR A 141 2.45 -25.68 8.84
N ASP A 142 3.39 -26.40 9.44
CA ASP A 142 4.80 -26.04 9.35
C ASP A 142 5.29 -25.97 7.90
N LYS A 143 6.11 -24.97 7.59
CA LYS A 143 6.67 -24.70 6.26
C LYS A 143 5.63 -24.49 5.15
N ALA A 144 4.43 -24.08 5.51
CA ALA A 144 3.38 -23.78 4.54
C ALA A 144 3.59 -22.43 3.87
N VAL A 145 3.30 -22.37 2.57
CA VAL A 145 3.12 -21.12 1.82
C VAL A 145 1.63 -20.97 1.52
N VAL A 146 0.97 -20.06 2.20
CA VAL A 146 -0.48 -19.84 2.10
C VAL A 146 -0.77 -18.69 1.14
N TRP A 147 -1.55 -18.93 0.10
CA TRP A 147 -2.04 -17.89 -0.80
C TRP A 147 -3.27 -17.23 -0.20
N MET A 148 -3.22 -15.90 0.01
CA MET A 148 -4.28 -15.11 0.64
C MET A 148 -4.70 -13.94 -0.26
N PRO A 149 -5.59 -14.15 -1.24
CA PRO A 149 -6.09 -13.07 -2.09
C PRO A 149 -7.10 -12.21 -1.35
N PHE A 150 -7.00 -10.90 -1.54
CA PHE A 150 -7.98 -9.90 -1.12
C PHE A 150 -8.62 -9.28 -2.36
N ASP A 151 -9.93 -9.41 -2.47
CA ASP A 151 -10.68 -8.92 -3.62
C ASP A 151 -10.73 -7.40 -3.60
N ALA A 152 -10.01 -6.80 -4.54
CA ALA A 152 -9.91 -5.36 -4.72
C ALA A 152 -10.81 -4.91 -5.88
N LEU A 153 -11.69 -3.98 -5.58
CA LEU A 153 -12.54 -3.31 -6.57
C LEU A 153 -11.95 -1.94 -6.89
N LYS A 154 -11.68 -1.69 -8.15
CA LYS A 154 -11.30 -0.36 -8.63
C LYS A 154 -12.56 0.47 -8.76
N VAL A 155 -12.63 1.56 -8.00
CA VAL A 155 -13.77 2.48 -8.00
C VAL A 155 -13.37 3.81 -8.63
N LYS A 156 -14.26 4.36 -9.43
CA LYS A 156 -14.17 5.73 -9.94
C LYS A 156 -14.84 6.66 -8.94
N ARG A 157 -14.20 7.78 -8.67
CA ARG A 157 -14.69 8.77 -7.73
C ARG A 157 -14.96 10.09 -8.42
N TYR A 158 -16.15 10.63 -8.16
CA TYR A 158 -16.55 11.92 -8.65
C TYR A 158 -16.96 12.78 -7.46
N LEU A 159 -16.22 13.86 -7.24
CA LEU A 159 -16.54 14.84 -6.21
C LEU A 159 -17.02 16.12 -6.94
N LEU A 160 -18.31 16.35 -6.88
CA LEU A 160 -18.98 17.40 -7.64
C LEU A 160 -19.56 18.45 -6.70
N GLN A 161 -19.49 19.72 -7.11
CA GLN A 161 -20.30 20.78 -6.56
C GLN A 161 -21.29 21.24 -7.64
N VAL A 162 -22.55 20.93 -7.44
CA VAL A 162 -23.58 21.06 -8.49
C VAL A 162 -24.41 22.32 -8.26
N LYS A 163 -24.43 23.17 -9.29
CA LYS A 163 -25.27 24.36 -9.35
C LYS A 163 -26.41 24.16 -10.37
N GLN A 164 -27.55 24.74 -10.08
CA GLN A 164 -28.66 24.88 -11.01
C GLN A 164 -28.36 25.95 -12.05
N ARG A 165 -29.20 26.08 -13.08
CA ARG A 165 -29.02 27.10 -14.13
C ARG A 165 -29.12 28.55 -13.63
N ASP A 166 -29.80 28.77 -12.53
CA ASP A 166 -29.96 30.08 -11.85
C ASP A 166 -28.73 30.42 -10.97
N GLY A 167 -27.76 29.52 -10.88
CA GLY A 167 -26.54 29.66 -10.07
C GLY A 167 -26.67 29.21 -8.63
N GLU A 168 -27.87 28.86 -8.16
CA GLU A 168 -28.08 28.31 -6.83
C GLU A 168 -27.59 26.86 -6.74
N PHE A 169 -27.19 26.42 -5.56
CA PHE A 169 -26.82 25.04 -5.36
C PHE A 169 -28.02 24.10 -5.43
N VAL A 170 -27.83 22.91 -5.98
CA VAL A 170 -28.84 21.85 -5.89
C VAL A 170 -29.12 21.55 -4.42
N PRO A 171 -30.41 21.50 -4.01
CA PRO A 171 -30.77 21.29 -2.61
C PRO A 171 -30.20 19.99 -2.03
N GLY A 172 -29.76 20.07 -0.77
CA GLY A 172 -29.34 18.89 -0.02
C GLY A 172 -30.45 17.84 0.11
N GLY A 173 -30.07 16.58 0.07
CA GLY A 173 -31.02 15.45 0.07
C GLY A 173 -31.55 15.06 -1.31
N THR A 174 -31.23 15.82 -2.38
CA THR A 174 -31.60 15.45 -3.75
C THR A 174 -30.79 14.22 -4.19
N TRP A 175 -31.50 13.16 -4.62
CA TRP A 175 -30.86 11.92 -5.09
C TRP A 175 -30.30 12.06 -6.49
N ALA A 176 -29.05 11.65 -6.64
CA ALA A 176 -28.40 11.47 -7.95
C ALA A 176 -28.70 10.05 -8.47
N ARG A 177 -29.13 9.97 -9.73
CA ARG A 177 -29.45 8.69 -10.40
C ARG A 177 -28.79 8.63 -11.76
N ASN A 178 -28.40 7.43 -12.19
CA ASN A 178 -27.92 7.20 -13.55
C ASN A 178 -29.08 7.06 -14.56
N SER A 179 -28.75 6.87 -15.83
CA SER A 179 -29.73 6.66 -16.91
C SER A 179 -30.62 5.43 -16.74
N LYS A 180 -30.20 4.47 -15.90
CA LYS A 180 -30.98 3.26 -15.53
C LYS A 180 -31.80 3.46 -14.26
N ASN A 181 -31.93 4.70 -13.78
CA ASN A 181 -32.60 5.06 -12.53
C ASN A 181 -31.98 4.46 -11.26
N THR A 182 -30.74 3.98 -11.32
CA THR A 182 -30.00 3.48 -10.15
C THR A 182 -29.50 4.65 -9.31
N PRO A 183 -29.72 4.67 -7.99
CA PRO A 183 -29.20 5.72 -7.13
C PRO A 183 -27.68 5.63 -7.06
N LEU A 184 -27.01 6.76 -7.22
CA LEU A 184 -25.54 6.91 -7.17
C LEU A 184 -25.06 7.58 -5.89
N GLY A 185 -25.92 8.33 -5.23
CA GLY A 185 -25.66 9.11 -4.03
C GLY A 185 -26.71 10.22 -3.86
N PHE A 186 -26.50 11.08 -2.90
CA PHE A 186 -27.36 12.25 -2.67
C PHE A 186 -26.50 13.49 -2.47
N VAL A 187 -27.08 14.63 -2.79
CA VAL A 187 -26.45 15.94 -2.61
C VAL A 187 -26.41 16.27 -1.13
N ALA A 188 -25.23 16.63 -0.64
CA ALA A 188 -25.01 17.19 0.69
C ALA A 188 -25.22 18.71 0.69
N ASN A 189 -24.86 19.38 1.78
CA ASN A 189 -24.91 20.83 1.87
C ASN A 189 -24.05 21.50 0.78
N ASN A 190 -24.44 22.70 0.36
CA ASN A 190 -23.75 23.50 -0.65
C ASN A 190 -23.59 22.80 -2.01
N GLY A 191 -24.53 21.96 -2.40
CA GLY A 191 -24.52 21.27 -3.68
C GLY A 191 -23.45 20.19 -3.83
N VAL A 192 -22.79 19.76 -2.75
CA VAL A 192 -21.72 18.76 -2.82
C VAL A 192 -22.31 17.36 -3.03
N LEU A 193 -21.84 16.68 -4.06
CA LEU A 193 -22.22 15.32 -4.40
C LEU A 193 -20.96 14.47 -4.56
N MET A 194 -20.88 13.38 -3.80
CA MET A 194 -19.83 12.36 -3.96
C MET A 194 -20.43 11.10 -4.53
N ILE A 195 -19.82 10.59 -5.61
CA ILE A 195 -20.21 9.35 -6.27
C ILE A 195 -19.02 8.41 -6.30
N ASN A 196 -19.22 7.20 -5.82
CA ASN A 196 -18.29 6.08 -5.94
C ASN A 196 -18.96 4.99 -6.78
N THR A 197 -18.32 4.57 -7.86
CA THR A 197 -18.89 3.56 -8.77
C THR A 197 -17.78 2.76 -9.44
N VAL A 198 -18.03 1.50 -9.73
CA VAL A 198 -17.08 0.63 -10.46
C VAL A 198 -17.03 1.05 -11.93
N ASP A 199 -18.18 1.27 -12.54
CA ASP A 199 -18.30 1.69 -13.93
C ASP A 199 -18.53 3.21 -14.02
N ALA A 200 -18.27 3.81 -15.18
CA ALA A 200 -18.63 5.19 -15.42
C ALA A 200 -20.14 5.39 -15.25
N PRO A 201 -20.60 6.41 -14.48
CA PRO A 201 -22.01 6.54 -14.13
C PRO A 201 -22.93 6.88 -15.30
N GLY A 202 -22.37 7.31 -16.43
CA GLY A 202 -23.14 7.86 -17.54
C GLY A 202 -23.70 9.25 -17.20
N ASP A 203 -24.80 9.62 -17.82
CA ASP A 203 -25.50 10.85 -17.47
C ASP A 203 -26.15 10.73 -16.10
N ILE A 204 -26.05 11.78 -15.30
CA ILE A 204 -26.59 11.84 -13.94
C ILE A 204 -27.77 12.77 -13.91
N THR A 205 -28.85 12.36 -13.28
CA THR A 205 -30.05 13.17 -13.03
C THR A 205 -30.20 13.49 -11.54
N LEU A 206 -30.55 14.71 -11.20
CA LEU A 206 -30.73 15.25 -9.86
C LEU A 206 -32.06 16.02 -9.82
N GLY A 207 -33.18 15.32 -9.77
CA GLY A 207 -34.50 15.94 -9.98
C GLY A 207 -34.63 16.52 -11.39
N PRO A 208 -34.85 17.84 -11.55
CA PRO A 208 -34.95 18.48 -12.86
C PRO A 208 -33.60 18.74 -13.52
N CYS A 209 -32.51 18.57 -12.80
CA CYS A 209 -31.14 18.89 -13.20
C CYS A 209 -30.48 17.65 -13.84
N ARG A 210 -29.80 17.82 -14.97
CA ARG A 210 -29.05 16.77 -15.65
C ARG A 210 -27.58 17.17 -15.81
N ILE A 211 -26.69 16.25 -15.53
CA ILE A 211 -25.25 16.35 -15.76
C ILE A 211 -24.87 15.35 -16.84
N PRO A 212 -24.43 15.80 -18.02
CA PRO A 212 -23.95 14.91 -19.05
C PRO A 212 -22.66 14.18 -18.64
N ALA A 213 -22.52 12.92 -19.03
CA ALA A 213 -21.32 12.11 -18.76
C ALA A 213 -20.02 12.78 -19.24
N ALA A 214 -20.08 13.52 -20.34
CA ALA A 214 -18.92 14.23 -20.90
C ALA A 214 -18.34 15.33 -19.99
N LYS A 215 -19.11 15.83 -19.03
CA LYS A 215 -18.66 16.82 -18.05
C LYS A 215 -18.03 16.20 -16.80
N LEU A 216 -18.13 14.88 -16.64
CA LEU A 216 -17.63 14.18 -15.46
C LEU A 216 -16.17 13.80 -15.65
N GLN A 217 -15.34 14.14 -14.69
CA GLN A 217 -13.94 13.73 -14.64
C GLN A 217 -13.74 12.81 -13.46
N ASP A 218 -13.14 11.65 -13.69
CA ASP A 218 -12.73 10.71 -12.65
C ASP A 218 -11.53 11.31 -11.91
N THR A 219 -11.82 12.07 -10.86
CA THR A 219 -10.82 12.79 -10.05
C THR A 219 -11.34 13.00 -8.63
N GLU A 220 -10.44 13.01 -7.69
CA GLU A 220 -10.73 13.32 -6.28
C GLU A 220 -10.82 14.82 -5.99
N LYS A 221 -10.55 15.65 -7.01
CA LYS A 221 -10.67 17.12 -6.89
C LYS A 221 -12.13 17.52 -7.07
N LEU A 222 -12.54 18.51 -6.28
CA LEU A 222 -13.87 19.09 -6.39
C LEU A 222 -14.05 19.75 -7.77
N GLN A 223 -15.07 19.31 -8.50
CA GLN A 223 -15.45 19.81 -9.80
C GLN A 223 -16.73 20.66 -9.64
N GLU A 224 -16.67 21.92 -10.01
CA GLU A 224 -17.88 22.74 -10.10
C GLU A 224 -18.59 22.47 -11.44
N ILE A 225 -19.86 22.06 -11.36
CA ILE A 225 -20.67 21.73 -12.53
C ILE A 225 -22.01 22.44 -12.44
N THR A 226 -22.40 23.12 -13.52
CA THR A 226 -23.76 23.64 -13.68
C THR A 226 -24.56 22.64 -14.50
N CYS A 227 -25.73 22.24 -14.00
CA CYS A 227 -26.61 21.32 -14.69
C CYS A 227 -27.37 21.95 -15.87
N GLU A 228 -27.80 21.09 -16.78
CA GLU A 228 -28.57 21.44 -17.97
C GLU A 228 -30.08 21.23 -17.75
#